data_38d0fff88a26183de92c4e5f82329237
#
_entry.id   38d0fff88a26183de92c4e5f82329237
#
_cell.length_a   1.000
_cell.length_b   1.000
_cell.length_c   1.000
_cell.angle_alpha   90.00
_cell.angle_beta   90.00
_cell.angle_gamma   90.00
#
_symmetry.space_group_name_H-M   'P 1'
#
loop_
_entity.id
_entity.type
_entity.pdbx_description
1 polymer ?
#
loop_
_entity_poly.entity_id
_entity_poly.type
_entity_poly.pdbx_seq_one_letter_code
_entity_poly.pdbx_strand_id
1 'polypeptide(L)'
;MTFTCVETRKFRLGINPADLTTAQEKGVRLIRSGGKMIPMFYKKARALQNEKFLDIALRPFRPKEPIRNDGDTAVELRIVYYFPHPSGTPKWKREQITFMTQRPDADNLSKAVVDCMTKAGFWEDDSMVNFNFAKYRSPNPCIRVEIREWKQTRNKTEEQLFSNS
;
A
#
# COMPACT_ATOMS: atom_id res chain seq x y z
N MET A 1 21.78 -7.55 -16.47
CA MET A 1 20.60 -7.98 -15.66
C MET A 1 19.38 -7.36 -16.30
N THR A 2 18.39 -8.15 -16.67
CA THR A 2 17.12 -7.69 -17.27
C THR A 2 15.98 -8.00 -16.31
N PHE A 3 15.04 -7.08 -16.19
CA PHE A 3 13.81 -7.29 -15.40
C PHE A 3 12.65 -7.49 -16.36
N THR A 4 11.87 -8.51 -16.13
CA THR A 4 10.66 -8.81 -16.92
C THR A 4 9.43 -8.71 -16.03
N CYS A 5 8.43 -7.94 -16.45
CA CYS A 5 7.15 -7.91 -15.77
C CYS A 5 6.39 -9.20 -16.07
N VAL A 6 6.14 -9.99 -15.04
CA VAL A 6 5.50 -11.31 -15.15
C VAL A 6 3.99 -11.18 -15.10
N GLU A 7 3.49 -10.34 -14.17
CA GLU A 7 2.06 -10.12 -13.97
C GLU A 7 1.76 -8.67 -13.61
N THR A 8 0.61 -8.19 -14.07
CA THR A 8 0.07 -6.89 -13.66
C THR A 8 -1.37 -7.08 -13.20
N ARG A 9 -1.66 -6.67 -11.96
CA ARG A 9 -3.01 -6.66 -11.37
C ARG A 9 -3.43 -5.23 -11.10
N LYS A 10 -4.65 -4.88 -11.51
CA LYS A 10 -5.23 -3.55 -11.28
C LYS A 10 -6.60 -3.69 -10.67
N PHE A 11 -6.86 -2.95 -9.60
CA PHE A 11 -8.18 -2.91 -8.99
C PHE A 11 -8.49 -1.56 -8.36
N ARG A 12 -9.75 -1.37 -8.03
CA ARG A 12 -10.27 -0.16 -7.40
C ARG A 12 -10.95 -0.53 -6.09
N LEU A 13 -10.53 0.11 -5.00
CA LEU A 13 -11.25 0.06 -3.73
C LEU A 13 -12.27 1.22 -3.72
N GLY A 14 -13.54 0.89 -3.54
CA GLY A 14 -14.63 1.87 -3.40
C GLY A 14 -14.64 2.60 -2.06
N ILE A 15 -13.46 2.86 -1.51
CA ILE A 15 -13.24 3.54 -0.24
C ILE A 15 -12.98 5.02 -0.52
N ASN A 16 -13.63 5.90 0.23
CA ASN A 16 -13.25 7.29 0.28
C ASN A 16 -11.94 7.43 1.09
N PRO A 17 -10.82 7.88 0.49
CA PRO A 17 -9.56 8.01 1.22
C PRO A 17 -9.62 8.98 2.40
N ALA A 18 -10.60 9.90 2.44
CA ALA A 18 -10.80 10.83 3.55
C ALA A 18 -11.27 10.13 4.84
N ASP A 19 -11.84 8.94 4.72
CA ASP A 19 -12.30 8.14 5.86
C ASP A 19 -11.15 7.31 6.48
N LEU A 20 -10.01 7.21 5.77
CA LEU A 20 -8.84 6.50 6.28
C LEU A 20 -8.08 7.36 7.29
N THR A 21 -7.56 6.70 8.32
CA THR A 21 -6.59 7.29 9.24
C THR A 21 -5.17 6.84 8.89
N THR A 22 -4.20 7.64 9.25
CA THR A 22 -2.79 7.30 9.04
C THR A 22 -2.36 6.18 10.01
N ALA A 23 -1.38 5.35 9.60
CA ALA A 23 -0.85 4.25 10.40
C ALA A 23 -0.23 4.69 11.75
N GLN A 24 0.04 5.99 11.91
CA GLN A 24 0.75 6.54 13.07
C GLN A 24 -0.15 6.88 14.27
N GLU A 25 -1.45 6.63 14.23
CA GLU A 25 -2.34 6.85 15.38
C GLU A 25 -2.10 5.82 16.49
N LYS A 26 -0.96 5.98 17.17
CA LYS A 26 -0.64 5.22 18.38
C LYS A 26 -0.98 6.04 19.63
N GLY A 27 -1.51 5.36 20.64
CA GLY A 27 -1.63 5.90 21.99
C GLY A 27 -0.49 5.38 22.87
N VAL A 28 -0.15 6.12 23.93
CA VAL A 28 0.80 5.67 24.96
C VAL A 28 0.03 5.56 26.29
N ARG A 29 0.17 4.43 26.94
CA ARG A 29 -0.35 4.18 28.28
C ARG A 29 0.82 3.78 29.18
N LEU A 30 0.92 4.40 30.35
CA LEU A 30 1.87 3.97 31.35
C LEU A 30 1.30 2.77 32.13
N ILE A 31 2.05 1.68 32.16
CA ILE A 31 1.71 0.49 32.95
C ILE A 31 2.75 0.29 34.02
N ARG A 32 2.32 -0.22 35.18
CA ARG A 32 3.22 -0.57 36.30
C ARG A 32 3.65 -2.03 36.15
N SER A 33 4.95 -2.23 35.98
CA SER A 33 5.53 -3.58 35.88
C SER A 33 6.82 -3.63 36.76
N GLY A 34 6.89 -4.58 37.68
CA GLY A 34 8.06 -4.73 38.56
C GLY A 34 8.37 -3.47 39.38
N GLY A 35 7.35 -2.69 39.80
CA GLY A 35 7.54 -1.43 40.55
C GLY A 35 7.93 -0.22 39.70
N LYS A 36 8.19 -0.38 38.42
CA LYS A 36 8.55 0.70 37.48
C LYS A 36 7.38 1.04 36.57
N MET A 37 7.29 2.31 36.18
CA MET A 37 6.33 2.76 35.14
C MET A 37 6.96 2.58 33.77
N ILE A 38 6.34 1.74 32.94
CA ILE A 38 6.82 1.42 31.57
C ILE A 38 5.80 1.96 30.56
N PRO A 39 6.23 2.70 29.51
CA PRO A 39 5.33 3.13 28.45
C PRO A 39 4.92 1.92 27.59
N MET A 40 3.62 1.71 27.49
CA MET A 40 3.02 0.73 26.59
C MET A 40 2.36 1.45 25.43
N PHE A 41 2.80 1.13 24.20
CA PHE A 41 2.22 1.67 22.98
C PHE A 41 1.04 0.80 22.53
N TYR A 42 -0.06 1.43 22.16
CA TYR A 42 -1.23 0.73 21.62
C TYR A 42 -1.81 1.46 20.42
N LYS A 43 -2.47 0.71 19.53
CA LYS A 43 -3.21 1.31 18.43
C LYS A 43 -4.54 1.88 18.94
N LYS A 44 -4.86 3.10 18.54
CA LYS A 44 -6.16 3.70 18.83
C LYS A 44 -7.28 2.93 18.15
N ALA A 45 -8.48 2.94 18.74
CA ALA A 45 -9.65 2.22 18.22
C ALA A 45 -9.96 2.56 16.75
N ARG A 46 -9.79 3.83 16.36
CA ARG A 46 -9.98 4.29 14.98
C ARG A 46 -9.00 3.65 13.99
N ALA A 47 -7.73 3.48 14.38
CA ALA A 47 -6.73 2.80 13.55
C ALA A 47 -7.06 1.31 13.35
N LEU A 48 -7.53 0.64 14.41
CA LEU A 48 -7.98 -0.76 14.34
C LEU A 48 -9.23 -0.92 13.46
N GLN A 49 -10.18 0.02 13.54
CA GLN A 49 -11.37 0.02 12.69
C GLN A 49 -11.00 0.19 11.21
N ASN A 50 -10.05 1.06 10.90
CA ASN A 50 -9.54 1.24 9.55
C ASN A 50 -8.85 0.00 9.00
N GLU A 51 -8.03 -0.69 9.81
CA GLU A 51 -7.42 -1.94 9.38
C GLU A 51 -8.47 -2.99 9.01
N LYS A 52 -9.52 -3.13 9.82
CA LYS A 52 -10.66 -4.02 9.51
C LYS A 52 -11.38 -3.62 8.23
N PHE A 53 -11.59 -2.34 8.03
CA PHE A 53 -12.27 -1.82 6.85
C PHE A 53 -11.45 -2.07 5.57
N LEU A 54 -10.14 -1.80 5.62
CA LEU A 54 -9.21 -2.11 4.53
C LEU A 54 -9.13 -3.61 4.26
N ASP A 55 -9.07 -4.45 5.31
CA ASP A 55 -9.07 -5.91 5.15
C ASP A 55 -10.29 -6.41 4.40
N ILE A 56 -11.48 -5.94 4.78
CA ILE A 56 -12.74 -6.30 4.11
C ILE A 56 -12.72 -5.86 2.63
N ALA A 57 -12.26 -4.64 2.36
CA ALA A 57 -12.22 -4.11 1.00
C ALA A 57 -11.18 -4.80 0.10
N LEU A 58 -10.10 -5.31 0.68
CA LEU A 58 -9.04 -6.03 -0.04
C LEU A 58 -9.38 -7.50 -0.32
N ARG A 59 -10.28 -8.11 0.46
CA ARG A 59 -10.65 -9.54 0.34
C ARG A 59 -10.96 -10.00 -1.09
N PRO A 60 -11.76 -9.28 -1.89
CA PRO A 60 -12.09 -9.72 -3.25
C PRO A 60 -10.89 -9.78 -4.20
N PHE A 61 -9.80 -9.10 -3.85
CA PHE A 61 -8.61 -8.95 -4.69
C PHE A 61 -7.42 -9.77 -4.21
N ARG A 62 -7.58 -10.52 -3.12
CA ARG A 62 -6.52 -11.39 -2.59
C ARG A 62 -6.08 -12.40 -3.64
N PRO A 63 -4.78 -12.58 -3.87
CA PRO A 63 -4.28 -13.68 -4.69
C PRO A 63 -4.55 -15.01 -4.00
N LYS A 64 -4.60 -16.09 -4.78
CA LYS A 64 -4.70 -17.46 -4.23
C LYS A 64 -3.45 -17.83 -3.44
N GLU A 65 -2.30 -17.39 -3.92
CA GLU A 65 -0.99 -17.56 -3.29
C GLU A 65 -0.29 -16.21 -3.23
N PRO A 66 0.45 -15.89 -2.15
CA PRO A 66 1.23 -14.67 -2.07
C PRO A 66 2.37 -14.68 -3.10
N ILE A 67 2.77 -13.51 -3.58
CA ILE A 67 3.98 -13.36 -4.38
C ILE A 67 5.16 -13.73 -3.47
N ARG A 68 5.97 -14.70 -3.91
CA ARG A 68 7.07 -15.26 -3.12
C ARG A 68 8.29 -14.37 -3.14
N ASN A 69 8.97 -14.32 -2.01
CA ASN A 69 10.28 -13.67 -1.88
C ASN A 69 11.40 -14.70 -2.16
N ASP A 70 11.70 -14.91 -3.43
CA ASP A 70 12.75 -15.84 -3.88
C ASP A 70 14.11 -15.14 -4.10
N GLY A 71 14.24 -13.86 -3.77
CA GLY A 71 15.44 -13.05 -3.96
C GLY A 71 15.61 -12.49 -5.38
N ASP A 72 14.87 -13.01 -6.36
CA ASP A 72 14.89 -12.55 -7.75
C ASP A 72 13.56 -11.88 -8.15
N THR A 73 12.56 -11.90 -7.25
CA THR A 73 11.24 -11.30 -7.46
C THR A 73 11.12 -9.98 -6.71
N ALA A 74 10.64 -8.94 -7.39
CA ALA A 74 10.29 -7.64 -6.80
C ALA A 74 8.85 -7.28 -7.13
N VAL A 75 8.21 -6.54 -6.23
CA VAL A 75 6.87 -6.00 -6.42
C VAL A 75 6.94 -4.49 -6.61
N GLU A 76 6.40 -3.98 -7.70
CA GLU A 76 6.13 -2.56 -7.88
C GLU A 76 4.65 -2.31 -7.55
N LEU A 77 4.40 -1.54 -6.51
CA LEU A 77 3.07 -1.18 -6.05
C LEU A 77 2.82 0.30 -6.32
N ARG A 78 1.79 0.61 -7.09
CA ARG A 78 1.31 1.97 -7.31
C ARG A 78 -0.05 2.17 -6.67
N ILE A 79 -0.16 3.17 -5.78
CA ILE A 79 -1.41 3.53 -5.10
C ILE A 79 -1.77 4.96 -5.49
N VAL A 80 -2.99 5.15 -6.00
CA VAL A 80 -3.51 6.47 -6.36
C VAL A 80 -4.76 6.75 -5.52
N TYR A 81 -4.69 7.81 -4.72
CA TYR A 81 -5.77 8.27 -3.85
C TYR A 81 -6.57 9.37 -4.55
N TYR A 82 -7.86 9.16 -4.74
CA TYR A 82 -8.80 10.15 -5.25
C TYR A 82 -9.69 10.64 -4.10
N PHE A 83 -9.39 11.81 -3.57
CA PHE A 83 -10.14 12.43 -2.48
C PHE A 83 -11.32 13.24 -3.01
N PRO A 84 -12.41 13.40 -2.23
CA PRO A 84 -13.49 14.30 -2.60
C PRO A 84 -13.02 15.75 -2.62
N HIS A 85 -13.64 16.56 -3.45
CA HIS A 85 -13.44 18.00 -3.41
C HIS A 85 -14.06 18.59 -2.14
N PRO A 86 -13.47 19.64 -1.53
CA PRO A 86 -14.09 20.39 -0.45
C PRO A 86 -15.47 20.95 -0.86
N SER A 87 -16.39 21.08 0.09
CA SER A 87 -17.75 21.57 -0.16
C SER A 87 -17.81 22.93 -0.84
N GLY A 88 -16.89 23.85 -0.51
CA GLY A 88 -16.78 25.18 -1.13
C GLY A 88 -16.16 25.23 -2.51
N THR A 89 -15.76 24.09 -3.11
CA THR A 89 -15.15 24.09 -4.44
C THR A 89 -16.17 24.45 -5.52
N PRO A 90 -15.88 25.37 -6.48
CA PRO A 90 -16.76 25.72 -7.58
C PRO A 90 -17.16 24.49 -8.41
N LYS A 91 -18.39 24.47 -8.94
CA LYS A 91 -18.96 23.32 -9.67
C LYS A 91 -18.06 22.83 -10.81
N TRP A 92 -17.60 23.74 -11.66
CA TRP A 92 -16.72 23.42 -12.79
C TRP A 92 -15.42 22.72 -12.38
N LYS A 93 -14.87 23.07 -11.22
CA LYS A 93 -13.65 22.46 -10.69
C LYS A 93 -13.92 21.12 -10.02
N ARG A 94 -15.11 20.93 -9.42
CA ARG A 94 -15.51 19.66 -8.80
C ARG A 94 -15.68 18.53 -9.81
N GLU A 95 -15.93 18.86 -11.07
CA GLU A 95 -16.08 17.90 -12.17
C GLU A 95 -14.71 17.42 -12.73
N GLN A 96 -13.61 18.02 -12.29
CA GLN A 96 -12.26 17.73 -12.78
C GLN A 96 -11.44 16.95 -11.75
N ILE A 97 -10.42 16.22 -12.26
CA ILE A 97 -9.37 15.65 -11.43
C ILE A 97 -8.27 16.70 -11.29
N THR A 98 -7.93 17.05 -10.03
CA THR A 98 -6.90 18.05 -9.73
C THR A 98 -5.89 17.52 -8.72
N PHE A 99 -4.67 18.04 -8.72
CA PHE A 99 -3.68 17.68 -7.71
C PHE A 99 -4.15 18.05 -6.30
N MET A 100 -3.81 17.22 -5.33
CA MET A 100 -4.04 17.47 -3.92
C MET A 100 -2.72 17.70 -3.20
N THR A 101 -2.50 18.92 -2.71
CA THR A 101 -1.27 19.33 -2.00
C THR A 101 -1.46 19.38 -0.48
N GLN A 102 -2.66 19.16 0.02
CA GLN A 102 -3.02 19.25 1.44
C GLN A 102 -2.88 17.90 2.14
N ARG A 103 -2.88 17.91 3.48
CA ARG A 103 -2.95 16.69 4.30
C ARG A 103 -4.18 15.84 3.95
N PRO A 104 -4.17 14.51 4.17
CA PRO A 104 -3.14 13.72 4.86
C PRO A 104 -1.90 13.45 4.00
N ASP A 105 -0.77 13.12 4.66
CA ASP A 105 0.45 12.72 4.01
C ASP A 105 0.28 11.34 3.36
N ALA A 106 0.59 11.27 2.07
CA ALA A 106 0.27 10.11 1.26
C ALA A 106 1.14 8.88 1.60
N ASP A 107 2.37 9.08 2.06
CA ASP A 107 3.27 8.04 2.55
C ASP A 107 2.67 7.33 3.78
N ASN A 108 2.16 8.08 4.76
CA ASN A 108 1.52 7.54 5.95
C ASN A 108 0.24 6.74 5.64
N LEU A 109 -0.56 7.20 4.67
CA LEU A 109 -1.72 6.46 4.19
C LEU A 109 -1.30 5.18 3.46
N SER A 110 -0.30 5.30 2.59
CA SER A 110 0.21 4.17 1.79
C SER A 110 0.81 3.09 2.67
N LYS A 111 1.53 3.46 3.73
CA LYS A 111 2.03 2.51 4.71
C LYS A 111 0.91 1.68 5.34
N ALA A 112 -0.21 2.31 5.72
CA ALA A 112 -1.35 1.56 6.26
C ALA A 112 -1.94 0.56 5.24
N VAL A 113 -2.02 0.94 3.97
CA VAL A 113 -2.50 0.06 2.90
C VAL A 113 -1.52 -1.08 2.65
N VAL A 114 -0.22 -0.80 2.55
CA VAL A 114 0.84 -1.81 2.36
C VAL A 114 0.83 -2.82 3.49
N ASP A 115 0.80 -2.37 4.77
CA ASP A 115 0.74 -3.24 5.95
C ASP A 115 -0.51 -4.16 5.91
N CYS A 116 -1.66 -3.63 5.48
CA CYS A 116 -2.89 -4.41 5.33
C CYS A 116 -2.78 -5.42 4.18
N MET A 117 -2.16 -5.05 3.05
CA MET A 117 -1.97 -5.95 1.91
C MET A 117 -0.99 -7.09 2.24
N THR A 118 0.10 -6.79 2.98
CA THR A 118 1.04 -7.81 3.48
C THR A 118 0.32 -8.81 4.39
N LYS A 119 -0.44 -8.31 5.38
CA LYS A 119 -1.26 -9.17 6.27
C LYS A 119 -2.32 -9.97 5.52
N ALA A 120 -2.84 -9.42 4.43
CA ALA A 120 -3.81 -10.07 3.57
C ALA A 120 -3.18 -11.13 2.64
N GLY A 121 -1.85 -11.28 2.60
CA GLY A 121 -1.15 -12.29 1.82
C GLY A 121 -1.05 -11.94 0.33
N PHE A 122 -0.90 -10.66 -0.01
CA PHE A 122 -0.60 -10.27 -1.40
C PHE A 122 0.83 -10.65 -1.80
N TRP A 123 1.75 -10.61 -0.85
CA TRP A 123 3.15 -10.99 -0.95
C TRP A 123 3.63 -11.54 0.40
N GLU A 124 4.76 -12.22 0.41
CA GLU A 124 5.33 -12.83 1.63
C GLU A 124 5.93 -11.80 2.59
N ASP A 125 6.59 -10.76 2.05
CA ASP A 125 7.30 -9.76 2.85
C ASP A 125 7.21 -8.38 2.19
N ASP A 126 7.02 -7.32 2.98
CA ASP A 126 6.94 -5.94 2.49
C ASP A 126 8.29 -5.38 2.03
N SER A 127 9.41 -6.01 2.42
CA SER A 127 10.75 -5.64 1.97
C SER A 127 10.96 -5.80 0.46
N MET A 128 10.18 -6.68 -0.20
CA MET A 128 10.22 -6.86 -1.65
C MET A 128 9.39 -5.81 -2.42
N VAL A 129 8.67 -4.93 -1.71
CA VAL A 129 7.70 -3.99 -2.30
C VAL A 129 8.32 -2.61 -2.48
N ASN A 130 8.46 -2.20 -3.74
CA ASN A 130 8.75 -0.83 -4.12
C ASN A 130 7.43 -0.11 -4.38
N PHE A 131 7.06 0.85 -3.53
CA PHE A 131 5.78 1.52 -3.68
C PHE A 131 5.91 2.97 -4.14
N ASN A 132 4.99 3.35 -5.02
CA ASN A 132 4.80 4.70 -5.52
C ASN A 132 3.35 5.14 -5.24
N PHE A 133 3.15 6.39 -4.90
CA PHE A 133 1.83 6.91 -4.57
C PHE A 133 1.58 8.29 -5.18
N ALA A 134 0.31 8.57 -5.45
CA ALA A 134 -0.16 9.89 -5.87
C ALA A 134 -1.50 10.19 -5.21
N LYS A 135 -1.81 11.48 -5.05
CA LYS A 135 -3.10 11.94 -4.52
C LYS A 135 -3.69 13.06 -5.36
N TYR A 136 -4.99 12.93 -5.60
CA TYR A 136 -5.77 13.85 -6.41
C TYR A 136 -7.10 14.18 -5.72
N ARG A 137 -7.72 15.27 -6.12
CA ARG A 137 -9.13 15.55 -5.90
C ARG A 137 -9.92 15.01 -7.09
N SER A 138 -11.08 14.42 -6.84
CA SER A 138 -11.90 13.79 -7.88
C SER A 138 -13.38 13.86 -7.50
N PRO A 139 -14.28 13.95 -8.51
CA PRO A 139 -15.71 13.80 -8.29
C PRO A 139 -16.09 12.38 -7.79
N ASN A 140 -15.22 11.40 -8.07
CA ASN A 140 -15.43 9.99 -7.71
C ASN A 140 -14.33 9.50 -6.75
N PRO A 141 -14.48 9.72 -5.43
CA PRO A 141 -13.49 9.30 -4.44
C PRO A 141 -13.27 7.78 -4.48
N CYS A 142 -12.01 7.37 -4.51
CA CYS A 142 -11.63 5.95 -4.48
C CYS A 142 -10.11 5.80 -4.29
N ILE A 143 -9.67 4.56 -4.10
CA ILE A 143 -8.26 4.19 -4.13
C ILE A 143 -8.07 3.25 -5.32
N ARG A 144 -7.13 3.59 -6.22
CA ARG A 144 -6.69 2.68 -7.28
C ARG A 144 -5.38 2.06 -6.90
N VAL A 145 -5.29 0.75 -7.11
CA VAL A 145 -4.10 -0.05 -6.81
C VAL A 145 -3.67 -0.76 -8.08
N GLU A 146 -2.38 -0.68 -8.37
CA GLU A 146 -1.73 -1.42 -9.43
C GLU A 146 -0.53 -2.15 -8.83
N ILE A 147 -0.48 -3.46 -9.02
CA ILE A 147 0.59 -4.34 -8.58
C ILE A 147 1.24 -4.91 -9.83
N ARG A 148 2.56 -4.78 -9.93
CA ARG A 148 3.36 -5.42 -10.97
C ARG A 148 4.38 -6.32 -10.30
N GLU A 149 4.38 -7.57 -10.70
CA GLU A 149 5.40 -8.53 -10.32
C GLU A 149 6.52 -8.51 -11.36
N TRP A 150 7.74 -8.28 -10.89
CA TRP A 150 8.95 -8.25 -11.70
C TRP A 150 9.85 -9.40 -11.32
N LYS A 151 10.37 -10.13 -12.31
CA LYS A 151 11.41 -11.13 -12.12
C LYS A 151 12.72 -10.70 -12.77
N GLN A 152 13.79 -10.84 -12.00
CA GLN A 152 15.13 -10.62 -12.49
C GLN A 152 15.61 -11.86 -13.23
N THR A 153 15.94 -11.71 -14.50
CA THR A 153 16.55 -12.77 -15.28
C THR A 153 18.06 -12.58 -15.21
N ARG A 154 18.75 -13.56 -14.62
CA ARG A 154 20.21 -13.61 -14.67
C ARG A 154 20.59 -13.96 -16.10
N ASN A 155 21.27 -13.07 -16.81
CA ASN A 155 21.94 -13.47 -18.05
C ASN A 155 22.95 -14.53 -17.64
N LYS A 156 22.94 -15.70 -18.32
CA LYS A 156 24.01 -16.69 -18.17
C LYS A 156 25.34 -15.95 -18.36
N THR A 157 26.20 -16.01 -17.39
CA THR A 157 27.56 -15.47 -17.47
C THR A 157 28.27 -16.17 -18.62
N GLU A 158 29.13 -15.50 -19.38
CA GLU A 158 29.90 -16.11 -20.48
C GLU A 158 30.54 -17.45 -20.10
N GLU A 159 31.00 -17.61 -18.87
CA GLU A 159 31.53 -18.87 -18.31
C GLU A 159 30.54 -20.04 -18.36
N GLN A 160 29.23 -19.80 -18.25
CA GLN A 160 28.22 -20.87 -18.34
C GLN A 160 27.88 -21.24 -19.78
N LEU A 161 28.23 -20.41 -20.75
CA LEU A 161 28.10 -20.73 -22.18
C LEU A 161 29.24 -21.64 -22.68
N PHE A 162 30.40 -21.57 -22.04
CA PHE A 162 31.57 -22.38 -22.42
C PHE A 162 31.70 -23.71 -21.66
N SER A 163 30.92 -23.92 -20.58
CA SER A 163 30.97 -25.18 -19.82
C SER A 163 30.13 -26.32 -20.43
N ASN A 164 29.36 -26.06 -21.51
CA ASN A 164 28.54 -27.04 -22.23
C ASN A 164 29.04 -27.33 -23.66
N SER A 165 30.34 -27.13 -23.93
CA SER A 165 30.96 -27.49 -25.23
C SER A 165 31.86 -28.70 -25.05
#